data_1e1154b0c03b376b1230aba6288b94ec
#
_entry.id   1e1154b0c03b376b1230aba6288b94ec
#
_cell.length_a   1.000
_cell.length_b   1.000
_cell.length_c   1.000
_cell.angle_alpha   90.00
_cell.angle_beta   90.00
_cell.angle_gamma   90.00
#
_symmetry.space_group_name_H-M   'P 1'
#
loop_
_entity.id
_entity.type
_entity.pdbx_description
1 polymer ?
#
loop_
_entity_poly.entity_id
_entity_poly.type
_entity_poly.pdbx_seq_one_letter_code
_entity_poly.pdbx_strand_id
1 'polypeptide(L)'
;STLMRSSAASDVYKRQVLALFFSPVQRIYAQDTLPGCPRLQETTLDCDTLTVYGQRTDTLPIPLITLPATFQQLGENELIDSVGILKPFWEKLRMLRLGITTDTIHIVHIGDSHIRGHIFPRTTGEQLQKVFGALSYTDMGINGAFCVTFTRPERVEEIAALHPDLVILSFGTNESHNRRYSSMLHYQQMNELVRMLRESLPGVPMLMTTPPGSYESFRQRRRRRTYKINPRTSVAVQTIRRFADANGLAVWDMYEAFGGVRRACLNWQEAGLMRPDHIHYLPEGYVLQGEMFYRALLKAYNDYCNQ
;
A
#
# COMPACT_ATOMS: atom_id res chain seq x y z
N SER A 1 -14.04 -32.85 -35.73
CA SER A 1 -13.70 -31.60 -36.44
C SER A 1 -14.16 -30.41 -35.59
N THR A 2 -13.31 -29.81 -34.79
CA THR A 2 -12.30 -28.84 -35.05
C THR A 2 -12.81 -27.51 -35.57
N LEU A 3 -12.55 -26.45 -34.84
CA LEU A 3 -11.95 -25.20 -35.28
C LEU A 3 -12.21 -24.13 -34.21
N MET A 4 -11.18 -23.82 -33.43
CA MET A 4 -10.48 -22.51 -33.47
C MET A 4 -11.39 -21.28 -33.49
N ARG A 5 -11.45 -20.57 -32.38
CA ARG A 5 -11.53 -19.10 -32.36
C ARG A 5 -10.55 -18.55 -31.34
N SER A 6 -9.42 -18.12 -31.88
CA SER A 6 -8.34 -17.37 -31.24
C SER A 6 -8.53 -15.88 -31.53
N SER A 7 -8.14 -15.08 -30.53
CA SER A 7 -7.52 -13.77 -30.67
C SER A 7 -8.27 -12.63 -31.39
N ALA A 8 -8.99 -11.85 -30.62
CA ALA A 8 -9.28 -10.46 -30.98
C ALA A 8 -9.03 -9.45 -29.84
N ALA A 9 -8.59 -9.90 -28.65
CA ALA A 9 -8.39 -9.02 -27.49
C ALA A 9 -6.94 -8.50 -27.31
N SER A 10 -5.97 -8.98 -28.11
CA SER A 10 -4.58 -8.58 -27.94
C SER A 10 -4.12 -7.40 -28.82
N ASP A 11 -4.89 -7.07 -29.86
CA ASP A 11 -4.48 -6.04 -30.84
C ASP A 11 -4.96 -4.61 -30.53
N VAL A 12 -5.89 -4.45 -29.60
CA VAL A 12 -6.37 -3.11 -29.21
C VAL A 12 -5.40 -2.44 -28.22
N TYR A 13 -4.67 -3.22 -27.42
CA TYR A 13 -3.76 -2.68 -26.42
C TYR A 13 -2.40 -2.21 -27.00
N LYS A 14 -2.01 -2.72 -28.16
CA LYS A 14 -0.73 -2.35 -28.81
C LYS A 14 -0.78 -1.06 -29.63
N ARG A 15 -1.95 -0.53 -29.91
CA ARG A 15 -2.08 0.70 -30.74
C ARG A 15 -2.22 2.00 -29.95
N GLN A 16 -2.40 1.96 -28.63
CA GLN A 16 -2.53 3.16 -27.79
C GLN A 16 -1.22 3.63 -27.12
N VAL A 17 -0.13 2.89 -27.19
CA VAL A 17 1.14 3.24 -26.55
C VAL A 17 2.12 3.96 -27.48
N LEU A 18 1.81 4.12 -28.79
CA LEU A 18 2.76 4.70 -29.76
C LEU A 18 2.42 6.12 -30.26
N ALA A 19 1.51 6.85 -29.62
CA ALA A 19 1.05 8.15 -30.10
C ALA A 19 1.43 9.37 -29.22
N LEU A 20 2.35 9.25 -28.25
CA LEU A 20 2.70 10.35 -27.35
C LEU A 20 4.20 10.74 -27.32
N PHE A 21 4.96 10.39 -28.34
CA PHE A 21 6.29 10.98 -28.52
C PHE A 21 6.42 11.48 -29.94
N PHE A 22 6.21 12.79 -30.15
CA PHE A 22 6.82 13.70 -31.14
C PHE A 22 5.90 14.89 -31.32
N SER A 23 6.06 15.93 -30.47
CA SER A 23 5.70 17.29 -30.83
C SER A 23 6.96 18.06 -31.23
N PRO A 24 7.03 18.61 -32.42
CA PRO A 24 8.17 19.43 -32.81
C PRO A 24 8.08 20.78 -32.10
N VAL A 25 9.19 21.17 -31.47
CA VAL A 25 9.42 22.54 -31.00
C VAL A 25 9.39 23.49 -32.20
N GLN A 26 8.32 24.28 -32.31
CA GLN A 26 8.29 25.40 -33.27
C GLN A 26 9.27 26.48 -32.80
N ARG A 27 10.34 26.67 -33.56
CA ARG A 27 11.20 27.85 -33.45
C ARG A 27 10.42 29.05 -33.96
N ILE A 28 10.09 30.00 -33.09
CA ILE A 28 9.61 31.31 -33.45
C ILE A 28 10.86 32.16 -33.72
N TYR A 29 11.09 32.50 -35.00
CA TYR A 29 12.03 33.54 -35.38
C TYR A 29 11.30 34.88 -35.30
N ALA A 30 11.63 35.69 -34.32
CA ALA A 30 11.30 37.11 -34.33
C ALA A 30 12.48 37.85 -34.98
N GLN A 31 12.28 38.31 -36.21
CA GLN A 31 13.12 39.36 -36.80
C GLN A 31 12.52 40.69 -36.38
N ASP A 32 13.20 41.39 -35.48
CA ASP A 32 13.12 42.85 -35.42
C ASP A 32 14.44 43.39 -34.87
N THR A 33 15.18 44.00 -35.75
CA THR A 33 16.43 44.69 -35.50
C THR A 33 16.16 46.11 -34.99
N LEU A 34 16.44 46.34 -33.70
CA LEU A 34 16.64 47.69 -33.14
C LEU A 34 18.15 47.91 -32.96
N PRO A 35 18.68 49.04 -33.45
CA PRO A 35 20.11 49.34 -33.35
C PRO A 35 20.41 49.92 -31.95
N GLY A 36 21.31 49.29 -31.21
CA GLY A 36 21.89 49.90 -30.01
C GLY A 36 22.04 49.03 -28.78
N CYS A 37 21.86 47.72 -28.84
CA CYS A 37 22.17 46.84 -27.71
C CYS A 37 23.56 46.21 -27.81
N PRO A 38 24.40 46.24 -26.77
CA PRO A 38 25.68 45.52 -26.78
C PRO A 38 25.45 44.02 -26.87
N ARG A 39 26.21 43.34 -27.71
CA ARG A 39 26.22 41.87 -27.87
C ARG A 39 26.44 41.23 -26.49
N LEU A 40 25.41 40.54 -26.02
CA LEU A 40 25.56 39.56 -24.96
C LEU A 40 26.42 38.43 -25.53
N GLN A 41 27.58 38.21 -24.94
CA GLN A 41 28.37 37.02 -25.17
C GLN A 41 27.53 35.80 -24.80
N GLU A 42 27.38 34.87 -25.73
CA GLU A 42 26.85 33.55 -25.45
C GLU A 42 27.81 32.87 -24.45
N THR A 43 27.50 32.97 -23.16
CA THR A 43 28.04 32.07 -22.17
C THR A 43 27.31 30.74 -22.38
N THR A 44 28.00 29.76 -22.93
CA THR A 44 27.63 28.37 -22.84
C THR A 44 27.58 28.01 -21.35
N LEU A 45 26.36 27.97 -20.79
CA LEU A 45 26.15 27.40 -19.48
C LEU A 45 26.43 25.90 -19.59
N ASP A 46 27.58 25.49 -19.08
CA ASP A 46 27.91 24.10 -18.90
C ASP A 46 26.78 23.41 -18.11
N CYS A 47 26.28 22.30 -18.65
CA CYS A 47 25.20 21.51 -18.06
C CYS A 47 25.54 21.01 -16.63
N ASP A 48 26.82 21.05 -16.23
CA ASP A 48 27.32 20.65 -14.93
C ASP A 48 27.07 21.68 -13.81
N THR A 49 26.78 22.95 -14.16
CA THR A 49 26.52 24.02 -13.18
C THR A 49 25.05 24.07 -12.70
N LEU A 50 24.14 23.34 -13.36
CA LEU A 50 22.73 23.26 -12.92
C LEU A 50 22.48 22.23 -11.81
N THR A 51 23.49 21.44 -11.42
CA THR A 51 23.40 20.45 -10.35
C THR A 51 23.59 21.01 -8.94
N VAL A 52 23.95 22.30 -8.78
CA VAL A 52 24.29 22.86 -7.46
C VAL A 52 23.11 23.48 -6.70
N TYR A 53 21.93 23.64 -7.31
CA TYR A 53 20.77 24.30 -6.67
C TYR A 53 19.53 23.44 -6.48
N GLY A 54 19.58 22.15 -6.69
CA GLY A 54 18.54 21.24 -6.30
C GLY A 54 18.91 20.54 -4.98
N GLN A 55 18.86 21.23 -3.85
CA GLN A 55 18.80 20.51 -2.58
C GLN A 55 17.61 19.56 -2.66
N ARG A 56 17.87 18.24 -2.70
CA ARG A 56 16.81 17.25 -2.56
C ARG A 56 16.19 17.51 -1.20
N THR A 57 14.95 17.99 -1.20
CA THR A 57 14.21 18.13 0.04
C THR A 57 13.97 16.74 0.59
N ASP A 58 14.16 16.55 1.89
CA ASP A 58 13.93 15.27 2.57
C ASP A 58 12.46 14.83 2.41
N THR A 59 11.54 15.80 2.34
CA THR A 59 10.11 15.56 2.19
C THR A 59 9.70 15.35 0.73
N LEU A 60 8.58 14.65 0.55
CA LEU A 60 8.03 14.28 -0.75
C LEU A 60 6.61 14.83 -0.93
N PRO A 61 6.21 15.21 -2.15
CA PRO A 61 4.83 15.64 -2.40
C PRO A 61 3.86 14.49 -2.13
N ILE A 62 2.82 14.75 -1.35
CA ILE A 62 1.76 13.78 -1.07
C ILE A 62 0.79 13.76 -2.25
N PRO A 63 0.59 12.63 -2.95
CA PRO A 63 -0.29 12.59 -4.11
C PRO A 63 -1.76 12.76 -3.71
N LEU A 64 -2.52 13.42 -4.58
CA LEU A 64 -3.97 13.39 -4.52
C LEU A 64 -4.47 12.04 -5.04
N ILE A 65 -5.34 11.41 -4.28
CA ILE A 65 -6.01 10.16 -4.68
C ILE A 65 -7.46 10.49 -5.01
N THR A 66 -7.89 10.13 -6.21
CA THR A 66 -9.29 10.28 -6.61
C THR A 66 -10.10 9.14 -6.04
N LEU A 67 -10.95 9.46 -5.07
CA LEU A 67 -11.89 8.48 -4.49
C LEU A 67 -13.19 8.46 -5.29
N PRO A 68 -13.89 7.30 -5.36
CA PRO A 68 -15.22 7.24 -5.93
C PRO A 68 -16.16 8.24 -5.27
N ALA A 69 -17.00 8.91 -6.06
CA ALA A 69 -17.95 9.92 -5.56
C ALA A 69 -18.96 9.37 -4.54
N THR A 70 -19.15 8.04 -4.52
CA THR A 70 -20.02 7.35 -3.57
C THR A 70 -19.40 7.17 -2.19
N PHE A 71 -18.07 7.36 -2.05
CA PHE A 71 -17.40 7.22 -0.76
C PHE A 71 -17.79 8.39 0.15
N GLN A 72 -18.23 8.05 1.36
CA GLN A 72 -18.73 9.02 2.35
C GLN A 72 -18.15 8.71 3.73
N GLN A 73 -18.10 9.73 4.59
CA GLN A 73 -17.69 9.60 6.00
C GLN A 73 -16.35 8.86 6.16
N LEU A 74 -15.38 9.23 5.35
CA LEU A 74 -14.04 8.68 5.46
C LEU A 74 -13.39 9.10 6.76
N GLY A 75 -12.60 8.21 7.36
CA GLY A 75 -11.73 8.54 8.46
C GLY A 75 -10.39 9.10 8.00
N GLU A 76 -9.52 9.36 8.96
CA GLU A 76 -8.16 9.82 8.68
C GLU A 76 -7.33 8.69 8.05
N ASN A 77 -6.61 9.03 6.98
CA ASN A 77 -5.71 8.10 6.33
C ASN A 77 -4.27 8.32 6.80
N GLU A 78 -3.97 7.82 7.98
CA GLU A 78 -2.70 8.01 8.68
C GLU A 78 -2.20 6.71 9.30
N LEU A 79 -0.89 6.66 9.59
CA LEU A 79 -0.32 5.61 10.42
C LEU A 79 -0.42 6.02 11.89
N ILE A 80 -0.78 5.07 12.73
CA ILE A 80 -0.73 5.19 14.18
C ILE A 80 0.57 4.54 14.64
N ASP A 81 1.51 5.33 15.11
CA ASP A 81 2.81 4.88 15.63
C ASP A 81 3.14 5.65 16.91
N SER A 82 2.46 5.28 18.00
CA SER A 82 2.53 6.01 19.28
C SER A 82 3.91 5.98 19.95
N VAL A 83 4.73 4.99 19.63
CA VAL A 83 6.08 4.82 20.22
C VAL A 83 7.22 5.14 19.24
N GLY A 84 6.90 5.44 17.98
CA GLY A 84 7.89 5.73 16.96
C GLY A 84 8.69 4.51 16.53
N ILE A 85 8.07 3.33 16.51
CA ILE A 85 8.74 2.07 16.15
C ILE A 85 9.25 2.09 14.71
N LEU A 86 8.64 2.89 13.82
CA LEU A 86 9.03 3.00 12.42
C LEU A 86 10.20 3.99 12.18
N LYS A 87 10.66 4.72 13.19
CA LYS A 87 11.77 5.70 13.02
C LYS A 87 13.02 5.11 12.35
N PRO A 88 13.52 3.92 12.73
CA PRO A 88 14.69 3.33 12.06
C PRO A 88 14.45 3.05 10.57
N PHE A 89 13.22 2.67 10.19
CA PHE A 89 12.84 2.46 8.80
C PHE A 89 12.76 3.78 8.02
N TRP A 90 12.18 4.83 8.62
CA TRP A 90 12.12 6.15 8.00
C TRP A 90 13.52 6.73 7.77
N GLU A 91 14.46 6.55 8.73
CA GLU A 91 15.82 7.00 8.55
C GLU A 91 16.53 6.29 7.40
N LYS A 92 16.35 4.99 7.24
CA LYS A 92 16.88 4.24 6.09
C LYS A 92 16.34 4.79 4.76
N LEU A 93 15.03 5.05 4.67
CA LEU A 93 14.42 5.67 3.49
C LEU A 93 14.97 7.07 3.22
N ARG A 94 15.17 7.87 4.29
CA ARG A 94 15.77 9.21 4.21
C ARG A 94 17.20 9.16 3.69
N MET A 95 18.03 8.29 4.23
CA MET A 95 19.40 8.08 3.77
C MET A 95 19.46 7.65 2.31
N LEU A 96 18.59 6.74 1.89
CA LEU A 96 18.47 6.32 0.50
C LEU A 96 18.03 7.50 -0.39
N ARG A 97 17.03 8.27 0.04
CA ARG A 97 16.51 9.44 -0.69
C ARG A 97 17.57 10.51 -0.89
N LEU A 98 18.39 10.75 0.10
CA LEU A 98 19.48 11.73 0.06
C LEU A 98 20.72 11.24 -0.72
N GLY A 99 20.75 9.96 -1.09
CA GLY A 99 21.90 9.35 -1.75
C GLY A 99 23.09 9.10 -0.82
N ILE A 100 22.83 9.05 0.49
CA ILE A 100 23.84 8.73 1.52
C ILE A 100 24.18 7.24 1.50
N THR A 101 23.18 6.40 1.20
CA THR A 101 23.35 4.97 0.96
C THR A 101 22.78 4.57 -0.41
N THR A 102 23.28 3.45 -0.93
CA THR A 102 22.75 2.79 -2.14
C THR A 102 22.17 1.42 -1.81
N ASP A 103 22.07 1.07 -0.52
CA ASP A 103 21.55 -0.21 -0.07
C ASP A 103 20.08 -0.38 -0.46
N THR A 104 19.71 -1.58 -0.86
CA THR A 104 18.32 -1.89 -1.15
C THR A 104 17.55 -2.05 0.15
N ILE A 105 16.45 -1.32 0.30
CA ILE A 105 15.53 -1.47 1.44
C ILE A 105 14.52 -2.55 1.13
N HIS A 106 14.37 -3.50 2.05
CA HIS A 106 13.49 -4.66 1.90
C HIS A 106 12.24 -4.53 2.77
N ILE A 107 11.07 -4.54 2.13
CA ILE A 107 9.77 -4.61 2.80
C ILE A 107 9.17 -5.99 2.54
N VAL A 108 8.77 -6.68 3.60
CA VAL A 108 8.05 -7.95 3.52
C VAL A 108 6.63 -7.78 4.03
N HIS A 109 5.64 -8.08 3.19
CA HIS A 109 4.22 -7.95 3.50
C HIS A 109 3.56 -9.32 3.55
N ILE A 110 3.29 -9.82 4.75
CA ILE A 110 2.62 -11.09 4.97
C ILE A 110 1.13 -10.90 5.22
N GLY A 111 0.30 -11.85 4.80
CA GLY A 111 -1.14 -11.72 4.99
C GLY A 111 -1.97 -12.84 4.38
N ASP A 112 -3.25 -12.56 4.25
CA ASP A 112 -4.25 -13.49 3.75
C ASP A 112 -4.47 -13.39 2.21
N SER A 113 -5.67 -13.71 1.74
CA SER A 113 -6.03 -13.67 0.33
C SER A 113 -6.01 -12.25 -0.27
N HIS A 114 -6.16 -11.20 0.53
CA HIS A 114 -6.05 -9.82 0.05
C HIS A 114 -4.62 -9.49 -0.36
N ILE A 115 -3.64 -10.06 0.33
CA ILE A 115 -2.22 -9.92 -0.02
C ILE A 115 -1.84 -10.90 -1.13
N ARG A 116 -2.36 -12.14 -1.10
CA ARG A 116 -2.11 -13.16 -2.13
C ARG A 116 -2.58 -12.75 -3.52
N GLY A 117 -3.52 -11.82 -3.62
CA GLY A 117 -3.95 -11.22 -4.89
C GLY A 117 -2.89 -10.35 -5.56
N HIS A 118 -1.82 -10.00 -4.88
CA HIS A 118 -0.67 -9.21 -5.32
C HIS A 118 -0.96 -7.75 -5.72
N ILE A 119 -2.20 -7.36 -6.00
CA ILE A 119 -2.51 -6.02 -6.54
C ILE A 119 -2.27 -4.93 -5.49
N PHE A 120 -2.83 -5.09 -4.29
CA PHE A 120 -2.66 -4.14 -3.20
C PHE A 120 -1.16 -3.94 -2.85
N PRO A 121 -0.39 -5.01 -2.49
CA PRO A 121 1.01 -4.85 -2.13
C PRO A 121 1.87 -4.34 -3.30
N ARG A 122 1.62 -4.79 -4.53
CA ARG A 122 2.33 -4.32 -5.73
C ARG A 122 2.13 -2.83 -5.95
N THR A 123 0.88 -2.35 -5.89
CA THR A 123 0.59 -0.91 -6.06
C THR A 123 1.36 -0.07 -5.06
N THR A 124 1.37 -0.47 -3.79
CA THR A 124 2.15 0.22 -2.74
C THR A 124 3.64 0.18 -3.03
N GLY A 125 4.18 -1.00 -3.34
CA GLY A 125 5.60 -1.21 -3.61
C GLY A 125 6.10 -0.42 -4.81
N GLU A 126 5.38 -0.44 -5.93
CA GLU A 126 5.73 0.32 -7.15
C GLU A 126 5.75 1.83 -6.90
N GLN A 127 4.82 2.35 -6.10
CA GLN A 127 4.80 3.77 -5.75
C GLN A 127 5.99 4.14 -4.85
N LEU A 128 6.30 3.33 -3.85
CA LEU A 128 7.47 3.53 -3.00
C LEU A 128 8.77 3.46 -3.82
N GLN A 129 8.90 2.48 -4.70
CA GLN A 129 10.08 2.32 -5.55
C GLN A 129 10.28 3.52 -6.50
N LYS A 130 9.22 4.11 -7.05
CA LYS A 130 9.29 5.31 -7.89
C LYS A 130 9.91 6.50 -7.17
N VAL A 131 9.67 6.67 -5.88
CA VAL A 131 10.11 7.85 -5.12
C VAL A 131 11.42 7.63 -4.35
N PHE A 132 11.68 6.41 -3.90
CA PHE A 132 12.87 6.09 -3.10
C PHE A 132 13.97 5.37 -3.90
N GLY A 133 13.64 4.70 -5.02
CA GLY A 133 14.62 4.02 -5.87
C GLY A 133 14.89 2.59 -5.42
N ALA A 134 16.04 2.32 -4.81
CA ALA A 134 16.46 0.97 -4.42
C ALA A 134 15.60 0.39 -3.28
N LEU A 135 14.42 -0.10 -3.64
CA LEU A 135 13.46 -0.69 -2.71
C LEU A 135 12.89 -1.98 -3.30
N SER A 136 12.90 -3.04 -2.50
CA SER A 136 12.26 -4.33 -2.79
C SER A 136 11.02 -4.50 -1.92
N TYR A 137 9.90 -4.82 -2.53
CA TYR A 137 8.64 -5.09 -1.83
C TYR A 137 8.19 -6.51 -2.14
N THR A 138 8.30 -7.41 -1.16
CA THR A 138 7.95 -8.82 -1.30
C THR A 138 6.64 -9.10 -0.57
N ASP A 139 5.65 -9.62 -1.27
CA ASP A 139 4.39 -10.05 -0.68
C ASP A 139 4.35 -11.59 -0.51
N MET A 140 3.91 -12.02 0.66
CA MET A 140 3.78 -13.42 1.05
C MET A 140 2.37 -13.70 1.57
N GLY A 141 1.38 -13.57 0.68
CA GLY A 141 -0.01 -13.83 1.00
C GLY A 141 -0.39 -15.30 0.84
N ILE A 142 -1.28 -15.81 1.71
CA ILE A 142 -1.82 -17.17 1.64
C ILE A 142 -3.35 -17.11 1.69
N ASN A 143 -4.02 -17.75 0.73
CA ASN A 143 -5.48 -17.79 0.70
C ASN A 143 -6.05 -18.43 1.97
N GLY A 144 -6.99 -17.74 2.62
CA GLY A 144 -7.63 -18.22 3.84
C GLY A 144 -6.75 -18.20 5.09
N ALA A 145 -5.59 -17.55 5.03
CA ALA A 145 -4.67 -17.50 6.18
C ALA A 145 -5.25 -16.72 7.36
N PHE A 146 -4.92 -17.23 8.54
CA PHE A 146 -5.04 -16.57 9.83
C PHE A 146 -3.63 -16.18 10.30
N CYS A 147 -3.50 -15.35 11.33
CA CYS A 147 -2.19 -15.06 11.93
C CYS A 147 -1.43 -16.35 12.26
N VAL A 148 -2.11 -17.34 12.85
CA VAL A 148 -1.53 -18.63 13.21
C VAL A 148 -1.00 -19.44 12.03
N THR A 149 -1.40 -19.14 10.81
CA THR A 149 -0.85 -19.81 9.61
C THR A 149 0.64 -19.51 9.42
N PHE A 150 1.10 -18.37 9.91
CA PHE A 150 2.47 -17.92 9.83
C PHE A 150 3.31 -18.22 11.08
N THR A 151 2.76 -18.83 12.14
CA THR A 151 3.50 -19.22 13.36
C THR A 151 4.27 -20.54 13.20
N ARG A 152 4.49 -21.00 11.98
CA ARG A 152 5.33 -22.16 11.70
C ARG A 152 6.78 -21.72 11.57
N PRO A 153 7.75 -22.42 12.19
CA PRO A 153 9.16 -22.06 12.11
C PRO A 153 9.65 -21.82 10.68
N GLU A 154 9.28 -22.70 9.75
CA GLU A 154 9.69 -22.61 8.36
C GLU A 154 9.22 -21.32 7.68
N ARG A 155 8.00 -20.85 8.05
CA ARG A 155 7.46 -19.59 7.52
C ARG A 155 8.20 -18.37 8.08
N VAL A 156 8.54 -18.41 9.35
CA VAL A 156 9.31 -17.35 10.00
C VAL A 156 10.73 -17.30 9.42
N GLU A 157 11.34 -18.46 9.18
CA GLU A 157 12.66 -18.56 8.51
C GLU A 157 12.61 -18.02 7.07
N GLU A 158 11.57 -18.36 6.28
CA GLU A 158 11.35 -17.80 4.94
C GLU A 158 11.28 -16.27 4.96
N ILE A 159 10.58 -15.68 5.94
CA ILE A 159 10.48 -14.23 6.11
C ILE A 159 11.84 -13.64 6.50
N ALA A 160 12.53 -14.27 7.47
CA ALA A 160 13.81 -13.81 7.96
C ALA A 160 14.91 -13.86 6.89
N ALA A 161 14.89 -14.88 6.01
CA ALA A 161 15.82 -15.02 4.90
C ALA A 161 15.74 -13.88 3.87
N LEU A 162 14.66 -13.09 3.86
CA LEU A 162 14.51 -11.90 3.01
C LEU A 162 15.17 -10.65 3.62
N HIS A 163 15.72 -10.75 4.83
CA HIS A 163 16.37 -9.64 5.55
C HIS A 163 15.56 -8.34 5.53
N PRO A 164 14.30 -8.34 6.00
CA PRO A 164 13.43 -7.18 5.90
C PRO A 164 13.89 -6.02 6.78
N ASP A 165 13.72 -4.80 6.26
CA ASP A 165 13.83 -3.55 7.01
C ASP A 165 12.48 -3.13 7.62
N LEU A 166 11.38 -3.70 7.11
CA LEU A 166 10.02 -3.55 7.61
C LEU A 166 9.22 -4.83 7.32
N VAL A 167 8.50 -5.33 8.33
CA VAL A 167 7.50 -6.39 8.14
C VAL A 167 6.09 -5.81 8.30
N ILE A 168 5.23 -6.03 7.28
CA ILE A 168 3.83 -5.63 7.31
C ILE A 168 2.96 -6.87 7.50
N LEU A 169 2.00 -6.79 8.45
CA LEU A 169 1.10 -7.88 8.81
C LEU A 169 -0.35 -7.50 8.50
N SER A 170 -0.98 -8.17 7.53
CA SER A 170 -2.34 -7.90 7.08
C SER A 170 -3.24 -9.11 7.27
N PHE A 171 -3.89 -9.15 8.44
CA PHE A 171 -4.78 -10.22 8.87
C PHE A 171 -6.08 -9.65 9.43
N GLY A 172 -7.01 -10.52 9.84
CA GLY A 172 -8.25 -10.14 10.51
C GLY A 172 -9.51 -10.45 9.69
N THR A 173 -9.41 -10.57 8.36
CA THR A 173 -10.57 -10.93 7.53
C THR A 173 -11.04 -12.34 7.85
N ASN A 174 -10.17 -13.34 7.80
CA ASN A 174 -10.53 -14.74 8.04
C ASN A 174 -10.89 -14.99 9.51
N GLU A 175 -10.17 -14.37 10.44
CA GLU A 175 -10.50 -14.42 11.86
C GLU A 175 -11.93 -13.91 12.09
N SER A 176 -12.30 -12.75 11.54
CA SER A 176 -13.63 -12.17 11.71
C SER A 176 -14.74 -12.98 11.02
N HIS A 177 -14.40 -13.76 9.99
CA HIS A 177 -15.36 -14.66 9.32
C HIS A 177 -15.63 -15.93 10.11
N ASN A 178 -14.81 -16.26 11.12
CA ASN A 178 -15.13 -17.34 12.04
C ASN A 178 -16.35 -16.95 12.90
N ARG A 179 -17.44 -17.72 12.81
CA ARG A 179 -18.66 -17.46 13.61
C ARG A 179 -18.43 -17.55 15.12
N ARG A 180 -17.36 -18.24 15.54
CA ARG A 180 -16.92 -18.33 16.93
C ARG A 180 -15.75 -17.41 17.20
N TYR A 181 -15.67 -16.27 16.50
CA TYR A 181 -14.60 -15.31 16.70
C TYR A 181 -14.43 -14.97 18.18
N SER A 182 -13.19 -15.02 18.65
CA SER A 182 -12.78 -14.60 19.98
C SER A 182 -11.65 -13.61 19.89
N SER A 183 -11.86 -12.41 20.40
CA SER A 183 -10.82 -11.38 20.45
C SER A 183 -9.61 -11.79 21.29
N MET A 184 -9.83 -12.57 22.35
CA MET A 184 -8.75 -13.13 23.16
C MET A 184 -7.89 -14.11 22.37
N LEU A 185 -8.52 -15.06 21.65
CA LEU A 185 -7.79 -16.01 20.82
C LEU A 185 -7.03 -15.31 19.70
N HIS A 186 -7.67 -14.34 19.02
CA HIS A 186 -7.03 -13.55 17.98
C HIS A 186 -5.82 -12.78 18.52
N TYR A 187 -5.96 -12.15 19.71
CA TYR A 187 -4.85 -11.48 20.39
C TYR A 187 -3.69 -12.46 20.68
N GLN A 188 -3.98 -13.65 21.20
CA GLN A 188 -2.95 -14.66 21.47
C GLN A 188 -2.24 -15.13 20.20
N GLN A 189 -2.96 -15.31 19.11
CA GLN A 189 -2.38 -15.70 17.81
C GLN A 189 -1.47 -14.63 17.23
N MET A 190 -1.87 -13.34 17.32
CA MET A 190 -1.01 -12.22 16.93
C MET A 190 0.23 -12.15 17.81
N ASN A 191 0.08 -12.35 19.13
CA ASN A 191 1.19 -12.31 20.06
C ASN A 191 2.23 -13.39 19.76
N GLU A 192 1.78 -14.61 19.46
CA GLU A 192 2.69 -15.69 19.10
C GLU A 192 3.44 -15.41 17.81
N LEU A 193 2.75 -14.92 16.77
CA LEU A 193 3.38 -14.56 15.51
C LEU A 193 4.43 -13.46 15.70
N VAL A 194 4.06 -12.37 16.39
CA VAL A 194 4.97 -11.24 16.62
C VAL A 194 6.16 -11.65 17.49
N ARG A 195 5.96 -12.52 18.50
CA ARG A 195 7.04 -13.06 19.30
C ARG A 195 8.06 -13.82 18.44
N MET A 196 7.60 -14.74 17.61
CA MET A 196 8.47 -15.54 16.71
C MET A 196 9.22 -14.65 15.71
N LEU A 197 8.53 -13.67 15.13
CA LEU A 197 9.16 -12.72 14.22
C LEU A 197 10.23 -11.87 14.93
N ARG A 198 9.98 -11.39 16.14
CA ARG A 198 10.96 -10.61 16.92
C ARG A 198 12.19 -11.41 17.31
N GLU A 199 12.02 -12.71 17.60
CA GLU A 199 13.13 -13.62 17.89
C GLU A 199 14.04 -13.84 16.67
N SER A 200 13.44 -13.96 15.48
CA SER A 200 14.18 -14.19 14.23
C SER A 200 14.67 -12.89 13.55
N LEU A 201 14.02 -11.77 13.84
CA LEU A 201 14.26 -10.45 13.24
C LEU A 201 14.42 -9.37 14.33
N PRO A 202 15.46 -9.46 15.17
CA PRO A 202 15.64 -8.50 16.26
C PRO A 202 15.82 -7.07 15.72
N GLY A 203 15.03 -6.14 16.27
CA GLY A 203 15.09 -4.72 15.90
C GLY A 203 14.38 -4.33 14.61
N VAL A 204 13.84 -5.27 13.85
CA VAL A 204 13.05 -4.96 12.65
C VAL A 204 11.67 -4.45 13.06
N PRO A 205 11.28 -3.23 12.61
CA PRO A 205 9.96 -2.68 12.88
C PRO A 205 8.85 -3.47 12.21
N MET A 206 7.68 -3.47 12.85
CA MET A 206 6.49 -4.15 12.34
C MET A 206 5.31 -3.19 12.27
N LEU A 207 4.56 -3.28 11.17
CA LEU A 207 3.36 -2.50 10.90
C LEU A 207 2.19 -3.44 10.66
N MET A 208 1.09 -3.24 11.36
CA MET A 208 -0.16 -3.99 11.13
C MET A 208 -1.11 -3.19 10.25
N THR A 209 -1.90 -3.87 9.42
CA THR A 209 -3.06 -3.26 8.76
C THR A 209 -4.34 -3.89 9.27
N THR A 210 -5.40 -3.10 9.42
CA THR A 210 -6.72 -3.65 9.72
C THR A 210 -7.40 -4.17 8.45
N PRO A 211 -8.33 -5.15 8.54
CA PRO A 211 -9.06 -5.64 7.37
C PRO A 211 -9.98 -4.56 6.79
N PRO A 212 -10.21 -4.55 5.45
CA PRO A 212 -10.98 -3.49 4.78
C PRO A 212 -12.50 -3.52 5.01
N GLY A 213 -12.99 -4.55 5.67
CA GLY A 213 -14.42 -4.79 5.84
C GLY A 213 -14.95 -5.85 4.88
N SER A 214 -16.00 -6.54 5.29
CA SER A 214 -16.59 -7.63 4.51
C SER A 214 -18.02 -7.91 4.94
N TYR A 215 -18.73 -8.68 4.12
CA TYR A 215 -20.06 -9.18 4.41
C TYR A 215 -20.03 -10.66 4.73
N GLU A 216 -20.89 -11.11 5.64
CA GLU A 216 -21.17 -12.52 5.83
C GLU A 216 -22.39 -12.95 5.05
N SER A 217 -22.36 -14.18 4.52
CA SER A 217 -23.45 -14.74 3.72
C SER A 217 -24.33 -15.69 4.52
N PHE A 218 -25.63 -15.58 4.29
CA PHE A 218 -26.62 -16.47 4.89
C PHE A 218 -27.38 -17.21 3.79
N ARG A 219 -27.55 -18.52 3.96
CA ARG A 219 -28.33 -19.35 3.04
C ARG A 219 -29.79 -19.27 3.45
N GLN A 220 -30.66 -18.74 2.58
CA GLN A 220 -32.09 -18.76 2.75
C GLN A 220 -32.71 -20.00 2.09
N ARG A 221 -34.00 -20.30 2.46
CA ARG A 221 -34.84 -21.27 1.76
C ARG A 221 -34.82 -20.91 0.26
N ARG A 222 -34.81 -21.92 -0.66
CA ARG A 222 -34.73 -21.79 -2.12
C ARG A 222 -33.35 -21.35 -2.68
N ARG A 223 -32.24 -21.69 -2.02
CA ARG A 223 -30.84 -21.44 -2.49
C ARG A 223 -30.43 -19.96 -2.68
N ARG A 224 -31.25 -18.98 -2.31
CA ARG A 224 -30.84 -17.57 -2.30
C ARG A 224 -29.87 -17.31 -1.17
N ARG A 225 -28.80 -16.59 -1.49
CA ARG A 225 -27.88 -16.04 -0.47
C ARG A 225 -28.29 -14.60 -0.19
N THR A 226 -28.26 -14.21 1.08
CA THR A 226 -28.34 -12.84 1.53
C THR A 226 -27.05 -12.48 2.20
N TYR A 227 -26.67 -11.21 2.11
CA TYR A 227 -25.43 -10.69 2.66
C TYR A 227 -25.77 -9.64 3.71
N LYS A 228 -25.00 -9.64 4.81
CA LYS A 228 -25.05 -8.62 5.85
C LYS A 228 -23.63 -8.24 6.21
N ILE A 229 -23.39 -6.98 6.57
CA ILE A 229 -22.09 -6.55 7.06
C ILE A 229 -21.66 -7.45 8.21
N ASN A 230 -20.45 -7.96 8.14
CA ASN A 230 -19.90 -8.82 9.19
C ASN A 230 -19.61 -7.99 10.45
N PRO A 231 -20.38 -8.15 11.54
CA PRO A 231 -20.20 -7.32 12.74
C PRO A 231 -18.91 -7.64 13.48
N ARG A 232 -18.33 -8.83 13.26
CA ARG A 232 -17.08 -9.25 13.90
C ARG A 232 -15.86 -8.55 13.30
N THR A 233 -15.97 -8.00 12.09
CA THR A 233 -14.84 -7.23 11.49
C THR A 233 -14.47 -6.04 12.36
N SER A 234 -15.43 -5.26 12.85
CA SER A 234 -15.14 -4.13 13.74
C SER A 234 -14.51 -4.56 15.05
N VAL A 235 -14.91 -5.73 15.59
CA VAL A 235 -14.30 -6.30 16.80
C VAL A 235 -12.87 -6.75 16.53
N ALA A 236 -12.59 -7.35 15.36
CA ALA A 236 -11.24 -7.73 14.95
C ALA A 236 -10.34 -6.50 14.78
N VAL A 237 -10.84 -5.44 14.15
CA VAL A 237 -10.15 -4.14 14.02
C VAL A 237 -9.73 -3.60 15.39
N GLN A 238 -10.67 -3.53 16.33
CA GLN A 238 -10.38 -3.08 17.71
C GLN A 238 -9.38 -3.99 18.43
N THR A 239 -9.41 -5.29 18.14
CA THR A 239 -8.46 -6.25 18.72
C THR A 239 -7.05 -6.02 18.18
N ILE A 240 -6.92 -5.80 16.88
CA ILE A 240 -5.64 -5.49 16.21
C ILE A 240 -5.06 -4.17 16.77
N ARG A 241 -5.87 -3.12 16.85
CA ARG A 241 -5.43 -1.82 17.39
C ARG A 241 -4.92 -1.92 18.82
N ARG A 242 -5.71 -2.56 19.70
CA ARG A 242 -5.31 -2.79 21.11
C ARG A 242 -4.06 -3.65 21.23
N PHE A 243 -3.93 -4.67 20.39
CA PHE A 243 -2.74 -5.52 20.36
C PHE A 243 -1.51 -4.71 19.93
N ALA A 244 -1.61 -3.95 18.85
CA ALA A 244 -0.51 -3.15 18.34
C ALA A 244 -0.05 -2.08 19.36
N ASP A 245 -0.98 -1.37 19.97
CA ASP A 245 -0.69 -0.37 21.01
C ASP A 245 0.02 -1.01 22.22
N ALA A 246 -0.51 -2.12 22.75
CA ALA A 246 0.07 -2.83 23.88
C ALA A 246 1.44 -3.45 23.61
N ASN A 247 1.78 -3.71 22.34
CA ASN A 247 3.02 -4.34 21.93
C ASN A 247 3.98 -3.38 21.19
N GLY A 248 3.68 -2.08 21.13
CA GLY A 248 4.52 -1.08 20.48
C GLY A 248 4.72 -1.37 18.99
N LEU A 249 3.63 -1.65 18.26
CA LEU A 249 3.60 -1.82 16.82
C LEU A 249 2.88 -0.63 16.17
N ALA A 250 3.28 -0.30 14.96
CA ALA A 250 2.52 0.66 14.16
C ALA A 250 1.26 0.02 13.54
N VAL A 251 0.25 0.84 13.25
CA VAL A 251 -0.99 0.39 12.60
C VAL A 251 -1.40 1.34 11.49
N TRP A 252 -1.78 0.79 10.34
CA TRP A 252 -2.64 1.48 9.39
C TRP A 252 -4.07 0.97 9.54
N ASP A 253 -4.95 1.82 10.06
CA ASP A 253 -6.35 1.46 10.21
C ASP A 253 -7.12 1.65 8.90
N MET A 254 -6.96 0.69 7.98
CA MET A 254 -7.66 0.69 6.70
C MET A 254 -9.18 0.73 6.89
N TYR A 255 -9.70 0.01 7.88
CA TYR A 255 -11.14 -0.02 8.12
C TYR A 255 -11.69 1.36 8.43
N GLU A 256 -11.02 2.10 9.32
CA GLU A 256 -11.43 3.47 9.68
C GLU A 256 -11.20 4.44 8.54
N ALA A 257 -10.06 4.36 7.83
CA ALA A 257 -9.77 5.21 6.67
C ALA A 257 -10.87 5.16 5.61
N PHE A 258 -11.51 4.01 5.42
CA PHE A 258 -12.63 3.84 4.48
C PHE A 258 -14.02 4.00 5.12
N GLY A 259 -14.15 4.58 6.31
CA GLY A 259 -15.42 4.98 6.93
C GLY A 259 -15.90 4.11 8.09
N GLY A 260 -15.07 3.17 8.56
CA GLY A 260 -15.27 2.43 9.79
C GLY A 260 -16.57 1.60 9.83
N VAL A 261 -17.09 1.44 11.04
CA VAL A 261 -18.32 0.66 11.30
C VAL A 261 -19.51 1.14 10.48
N ARG A 262 -19.59 2.44 10.20
CA ARG A 262 -20.75 3.04 9.53
C ARG A 262 -20.71 2.87 8.03
N ARG A 263 -19.54 2.99 7.42
CA ARG A 263 -19.45 3.19 5.98
C ARG A 263 -18.44 2.30 5.25
N ALA A 264 -17.44 1.71 5.91
CA ALA A 264 -16.38 0.98 5.20
C ALA A 264 -16.92 -0.04 4.19
N CYS A 265 -17.77 -0.97 4.62
CA CYS A 265 -18.36 -1.95 3.70
C CYS A 265 -19.27 -1.33 2.64
N LEU A 266 -20.07 -0.32 3.04
CA LEU A 266 -21.02 0.35 2.13
C LEU A 266 -20.28 1.13 1.04
N ASN A 267 -19.23 1.86 1.40
CA ASN A 267 -18.43 2.61 0.45
C ASN A 267 -17.89 1.71 -0.67
N TRP A 268 -17.32 0.58 -0.32
CA TRP A 268 -16.83 -0.39 -1.29
C TRP A 268 -17.96 -0.99 -2.17
N GLN A 269 -19.09 -1.31 -1.55
CA GLN A 269 -20.22 -1.90 -2.26
C GLN A 269 -20.90 -0.90 -3.20
N GLU A 270 -21.19 0.30 -2.73
CA GLU A 270 -21.84 1.37 -3.50
C GLU A 270 -20.97 1.84 -4.68
N ALA A 271 -19.65 1.79 -4.54
CA ALA A 271 -18.73 2.06 -5.62
C ALA A 271 -18.61 0.90 -6.64
N GLY A 272 -19.22 -0.24 -6.37
CA GLY A 272 -19.12 -1.42 -7.25
C GLY A 272 -17.73 -2.07 -7.25
N LEU A 273 -16.92 -1.84 -6.21
CA LEU A 273 -15.54 -2.32 -6.13
C LEU A 273 -15.37 -3.66 -5.40
N MET A 274 -16.46 -4.26 -4.91
CA MET A 274 -16.43 -5.59 -4.31
C MET A 274 -16.74 -6.69 -5.32
N ARG A 275 -16.14 -7.85 -5.15
CA ARG A 275 -16.51 -9.07 -5.89
C ARG A 275 -17.87 -9.60 -5.43
N PRO A 276 -18.52 -10.49 -6.20
CA PRO A 276 -19.81 -11.10 -5.83
C PRO A 276 -19.82 -11.89 -4.53
N ASP A 277 -18.65 -12.25 -3.99
CA ASP A 277 -18.52 -12.91 -2.69
C ASP A 277 -18.67 -11.93 -1.51
N HIS A 278 -18.59 -10.62 -1.77
CA HIS A 278 -18.64 -9.54 -0.81
C HIS A 278 -17.56 -9.61 0.30
N ILE A 279 -16.43 -10.25 -0.01
CA ILE A 279 -15.25 -10.35 0.84
C ILE A 279 -14.05 -9.74 0.12
N HIS A 280 -13.85 -10.14 -1.13
CA HIS A 280 -12.75 -9.68 -1.97
C HIS A 280 -13.16 -8.48 -2.82
N TYR A 281 -12.16 -7.79 -3.35
CA TYR A 281 -12.33 -6.58 -4.15
C TYR A 281 -11.98 -6.84 -5.62
N LEU A 282 -12.49 -6.00 -6.49
CA LEU A 282 -12.05 -5.92 -7.88
C LEU A 282 -10.62 -5.35 -7.93
N PRO A 283 -9.90 -5.53 -9.04
CA PRO A 283 -8.54 -4.97 -9.19
C PRO A 283 -8.45 -3.49 -8.84
N GLU A 284 -9.41 -2.69 -9.27
CA GLU A 284 -9.49 -1.24 -9.03
C GLU A 284 -9.63 -0.94 -7.53
N GLY A 285 -10.38 -1.77 -6.79
CA GLY A 285 -10.51 -1.64 -5.34
C GLY A 285 -9.19 -1.94 -4.62
N TYR A 286 -8.43 -2.93 -5.07
CA TYR A 286 -7.11 -3.23 -4.52
C TYR A 286 -6.06 -2.17 -4.88
N VAL A 287 -6.13 -1.59 -6.09
CA VAL A 287 -5.29 -0.44 -6.47
C VAL A 287 -5.55 0.71 -5.52
N LEU A 288 -6.83 1.07 -5.29
CA LEU A 288 -7.18 2.14 -4.38
C LEU A 288 -6.68 1.90 -2.94
N GLN A 289 -6.76 0.66 -2.44
CA GLN A 289 -6.18 0.29 -1.13
C GLN A 289 -4.67 0.53 -1.11
N GLY A 290 -3.96 0.14 -2.18
CA GLY A 290 -2.52 0.33 -2.30
C GLY A 290 -2.10 1.80 -2.38
N GLU A 291 -2.84 2.62 -3.12
CA GLU A 291 -2.60 4.06 -3.21
C GLU A 291 -2.84 4.77 -1.88
N MET A 292 -3.92 4.42 -1.17
CA MET A 292 -4.23 4.97 0.15
C MET A 292 -3.18 4.57 1.18
N PHE A 293 -2.71 3.33 1.16
CA PHE A 293 -1.65 2.88 2.05
C PHE A 293 -0.32 3.58 1.75
N TYR A 294 0.06 3.66 0.47
CA TYR A 294 1.23 4.44 0.05
C TYR A 294 1.18 5.89 0.55
N ARG A 295 0.02 6.55 0.40
CA ARG A 295 -0.17 7.92 0.88
C ARG A 295 0.02 8.04 2.40
N ALA A 296 -0.50 7.08 3.18
CA ALA A 296 -0.32 7.06 4.62
C ALA A 296 1.15 6.87 5.02
N LEU A 297 1.88 5.96 4.33
CA LEU A 297 3.31 5.76 4.52
C LEU A 297 4.11 7.03 4.19
N LEU A 298 3.78 7.66 3.07
CA LEU A 298 4.47 8.87 2.64
C LEU A 298 4.23 10.06 3.58
N LYS A 299 3.00 10.19 4.12
CA LYS A 299 2.71 11.21 5.13
C LYS A 299 3.54 10.98 6.38
N ALA A 300 3.58 9.76 6.91
CA ALA A 300 4.37 9.43 8.10
C ALA A 300 5.88 9.63 7.89
N TYR A 301 6.39 9.31 6.69
CA TYR A 301 7.76 9.62 6.32
C TYR A 301 8.04 11.14 6.35
N ASN A 302 7.15 11.95 5.74
CA ASN A 302 7.31 13.41 5.75
C ASN A 302 7.22 13.98 7.18
N ASP A 303 6.31 13.46 8.01
CA ASP A 303 6.19 13.86 9.40
C ASP A 303 7.48 13.54 10.19
N TYR A 304 8.12 12.41 9.89
CA TYR A 304 9.43 12.06 10.44
C TYR A 304 10.53 13.04 9.99
N CYS A 305 10.58 13.40 8.71
CA CYS A 305 11.57 14.34 8.18
C CYS A 305 11.42 15.77 8.72
N ASN A 306 10.23 16.13 9.20
CA ASN A 306 9.92 17.46 9.75
C ASN A 306 10.16 17.56 11.27
N GLN A 307 10.52 16.46 11.96
CA GLN A 307 10.87 16.44 13.39
C GLN A 307 12.32 16.83 13.62
#